data_b01073e849890609c552decc16194fec
#
_entry.id   b01073e849890609c552decc16194fec
#
_cell.length_a   1.000
_cell.length_b   1.000
_cell.length_c   1.000
_cell.angle_alpha   90.00
_cell.angle_beta   90.00
_cell.angle_gamma   90.00
#
_symmetry.space_group_name_H-M   'P 1'
#
loop_
_entity.id
_entity.type
_entity.pdbx_description
1 polymer ?
#
loop_
_entity_poly.entity_id
_entity_poly.type
_entity_poly.pdbx_seq_one_letter_code
_entity_poly.pdbx_strand_id
1 'polypeptide(L)'
;VVVNDLKEDLVYMGMPKVDRCMTCHVGIDKKGFEDAPQPYTTHPRLDEFVGGSSPHPMSEYGCTSCHAGRGRGTDFISSGHMPRDEKQKKEWKKKYNWDYLHYWENKMLPVQYSEAGCFKCHGDNMPVKGAPVLSLGMSTFEKAGCYSCHQMDRWADAPMPGPSLY
;
A
#
# COMPACT_ATOMS: atom_id res chain seq x y z
N VAL A 1 6.69 -17.20 6.32
CA VAL A 1 7.33 -17.07 5.01
C VAL A 1 7.90 -15.66 4.88
N VAL A 2 9.10 -15.55 4.37
CA VAL A 2 9.75 -14.29 4.07
C VAL A 2 9.90 -14.21 2.55
N VAL A 3 9.38 -13.15 1.95
CA VAL A 3 9.55 -12.90 0.51
C VAL A 3 10.85 -12.13 0.33
N ASN A 4 11.74 -12.66 -0.46
CA ASN A 4 13.02 -12.04 -0.80
C ASN A 4 13.04 -11.70 -2.29
N ASP A 5 13.98 -10.87 -2.68
CA ASP A 5 14.25 -10.52 -4.09
C ASP A 5 13.02 -9.95 -4.82
N LEU A 6 12.25 -9.10 -4.12
CA LEU A 6 11.13 -8.42 -4.71
C LEU A 6 11.58 -7.52 -5.87
N LYS A 7 10.78 -7.49 -6.92
CA LYS A 7 11.06 -6.71 -8.14
C LYS A 7 11.01 -5.20 -7.94
N GLU A 8 10.34 -4.74 -6.88
CA GLU A 8 10.29 -3.31 -6.60
C GLU A 8 11.63 -2.84 -6.04
N ASP A 9 12.31 -2.11 -6.84
CA ASP A 9 13.56 -1.51 -6.57
C ASP A 9 13.38 -0.17 -5.85
N LEU A 10 14.13 0.08 -4.79
CA LEU A 10 15.52 0.24 -4.92
C LEU A 10 16.04 1.60 -5.10
N VAL A 11 15.69 2.46 -4.24
CA VAL A 11 16.29 3.80 -4.31
C VAL A 11 17.74 3.84 -3.84
N TYR A 12 18.23 2.80 -3.21
CA TYR A 12 19.60 2.77 -2.72
C TYR A 12 20.29 1.40 -2.88
N MET A 13 21.27 1.34 -3.77
CA MET A 13 22.33 0.35 -3.84
C MET A 13 21.95 -1.09 -4.22
N GLY A 14 20.86 -1.30 -4.96
CA GLY A 14 20.49 -2.64 -5.44
C GLY A 14 20.25 -3.67 -4.34
N MET A 15 19.89 -3.24 -3.14
CA MET A 15 19.59 -4.15 -2.05
C MET A 15 18.21 -4.77 -2.23
N PRO A 16 18.11 -6.09 -2.21
CA PRO A 16 16.81 -6.76 -2.34
C PRO A 16 15.89 -6.34 -1.20
N LYS A 17 14.67 -5.98 -1.57
CA LYS A 17 13.62 -5.66 -0.61
C LYS A 17 13.11 -6.95 0.00
N VAL A 18 13.02 -6.99 1.30
CA VAL A 18 12.52 -8.13 2.07
C VAL A 18 11.15 -7.79 2.62
N ASP A 19 10.18 -8.70 2.46
CA ASP A 19 8.84 -8.58 3.01
C ASP A 19 8.57 -9.75 3.97
N ARG A 20 8.30 -9.42 5.23
CA ARG A 20 8.03 -10.36 6.31
C ARG A 20 6.58 -10.35 6.78
N CYS A 21 5.70 -9.65 6.11
CA CYS A 21 4.32 -9.45 6.55
C CYS A 21 3.57 -10.76 6.80
N MET A 22 3.83 -11.78 5.97
CA MET A 22 3.23 -13.12 6.14
C MET A 22 3.69 -13.89 7.38
N THR A 23 4.72 -13.46 8.06
CA THR A 23 5.11 -14.13 9.31
C THR A 23 4.09 -13.91 10.43
N CYS A 24 3.33 -12.82 10.34
CA CYS A 24 2.21 -12.51 11.23
C CYS A 24 0.85 -12.70 10.52
N HIS A 25 0.74 -12.29 9.25
CA HIS A 25 -0.48 -12.43 8.44
C HIS A 25 -0.55 -13.82 7.77
N VAL A 26 -0.58 -14.86 8.58
CA VAL A 26 -0.43 -16.25 8.12
C VAL A 26 -1.61 -16.82 7.33
N GLY A 27 -2.78 -16.18 7.38
CA GLY A 27 -3.97 -16.55 6.61
C GLY A 27 -4.14 -15.76 5.32
N ILE A 28 -3.29 -14.76 5.08
CA ILE A 28 -3.51 -13.73 4.06
C ILE A 28 -3.63 -14.28 2.63
N ASP A 29 -2.93 -15.33 2.32
CA ASP A 29 -2.89 -16.02 1.02
C ASP A 29 -3.78 -17.27 0.95
N LYS A 30 -4.61 -17.52 1.97
CA LYS A 30 -5.40 -18.75 2.10
C LYS A 30 -6.88 -18.45 2.11
N LYS A 31 -7.67 -19.32 1.46
CA LYS A 31 -9.15 -19.32 1.54
C LYS A 31 -9.59 -19.95 2.86
N GLY A 32 -10.76 -19.53 3.36
CA GLY A 32 -11.38 -20.09 4.55
C GLY A 32 -11.01 -19.39 5.86
N PHE A 33 -10.34 -18.25 5.78
CA PHE A 33 -10.01 -17.41 6.94
C PHE A 33 -10.66 -16.02 6.85
N GLU A 34 -11.69 -15.86 6.04
CA GLU A 34 -12.36 -14.57 5.78
C GLU A 34 -12.91 -13.95 7.06
N ASP A 35 -13.43 -14.79 7.97
CA ASP A 35 -13.99 -14.37 9.25
C ASP A 35 -12.98 -14.44 10.41
N ALA A 36 -11.75 -14.81 10.15
CA ALA A 36 -10.73 -14.87 11.18
C ALA A 36 -10.33 -13.45 11.66
N PRO A 37 -10.01 -13.29 12.95
CA PRO A 37 -9.57 -11.99 13.44
C PRO A 37 -8.20 -11.62 12.85
N GLN A 38 -7.95 -10.31 12.71
CA GLN A 38 -6.62 -9.81 12.35
C GLN A 38 -5.57 -10.24 13.40
N PRO A 39 -4.39 -10.68 12.96
CA PRO A 39 -3.82 -10.61 11.60
C PRO A 39 -4.04 -11.88 10.74
N TYR A 40 -4.95 -12.75 11.08
CA TYR A 40 -5.08 -14.10 10.51
C TYR A 40 -6.08 -14.20 9.36
N THR A 41 -6.76 -13.12 9.02
CA THR A 41 -7.79 -13.12 7.97
C THR A 41 -7.22 -13.27 6.58
N THR A 42 -8.00 -13.88 5.69
CA THR A 42 -7.76 -13.93 4.23
C THR A 42 -7.72 -12.51 3.66
N HIS A 43 -6.88 -12.27 2.64
CA HIS A 43 -6.94 -11.02 1.90
C HIS A 43 -8.30 -10.89 1.17
N PRO A 44 -9.05 -9.79 1.36
CA PRO A 44 -10.42 -9.68 0.86
C PRO A 44 -10.54 -9.78 -0.66
N ARG A 45 -9.43 -9.61 -1.38
CA ARG A 45 -9.36 -9.72 -2.84
C ARG A 45 -8.20 -10.65 -3.23
N LEU A 46 -8.22 -11.85 -2.65
CA LEU A 46 -7.14 -12.84 -2.77
C LEU A 46 -6.78 -13.16 -4.22
N ASP A 47 -7.79 -13.41 -5.06
CA ASP A 47 -7.59 -13.87 -6.44
C ASP A 47 -7.08 -12.74 -7.36
N GLU A 48 -7.24 -11.47 -6.96
CA GLU A 48 -6.78 -10.32 -7.74
C GLU A 48 -5.37 -9.84 -7.35
N PHE A 49 -4.99 -9.96 -6.07
CA PHE A 49 -3.79 -9.29 -5.57
C PHE A 49 -2.77 -10.16 -4.85
N VAL A 50 -3.11 -11.36 -4.42
CA VAL A 50 -2.24 -12.15 -3.54
C VAL A 50 -2.08 -13.58 -4.02
N GLY A 51 -3.13 -14.16 -4.59
CA GLY A 51 -3.14 -15.56 -5.04
C GLY A 51 -2.09 -15.85 -6.10
N GLY A 52 -1.62 -17.09 -6.17
CA GLY A 52 -0.58 -17.50 -7.11
C GLY A 52 -0.93 -17.34 -8.60
N SER A 53 -2.23 -17.26 -8.93
CA SER A 53 -2.76 -16.97 -10.27
C SER A 53 -3.12 -15.49 -10.49
N SER A 54 -2.90 -14.66 -9.49
CA SER A 54 -3.14 -13.21 -9.56
C SER A 54 -2.19 -12.55 -10.54
N PRO A 55 -2.58 -11.45 -11.20
CA PRO A 55 -1.65 -10.62 -11.96
C PRO A 55 -0.56 -9.96 -11.09
N HIS A 56 -0.74 -9.98 -9.77
CA HIS A 56 0.22 -9.45 -8.80
C HIS A 56 0.57 -10.53 -7.76
N PRO A 57 1.23 -11.64 -8.16
CA PRO A 57 1.55 -12.70 -7.23
C PRO A 57 2.46 -12.17 -6.13
N MET A 58 2.13 -12.51 -4.90
CA MET A 58 2.83 -12.02 -3.72
C MET A 58 4.32 -12.38 -3.71
N SER A 59 4.69 -13.51 -4.32
CA SER A 59 6.10 -13.93 -4.46
C SER A 59 6.95 -12.95 -5.29
N GLU A 60 6.32 -12.15 -6.15
CA GLU A 60 7.00 -11.19 -7.00
C GLU A 60 6.93 -9.75 -6.48
N TYR A 61 5.79 -9.38 -5.91
CA TYR A 61 5.51 -7.99 -5.52
C TYR A 61 5.57 -7.76 -4.00
N GLY A 62 5.36 -8.80 -3.19
CA GLY A 62 5.21 -8.65 -1.74
C GLY A 62 3.97 -7.85 -1.36
N CYS A 63 3.89 -7.46 -0.11
CA CYS A 63 2.78 -6.69 0.45
C CYS A 63 3.07 -5.17 0.43
N THR A 64 4.32 -4.81 0.71
CA THR A 64 4.72 -3.41 0.85
C THR A 64 4.71 -2.62 -0.46
N SER A 65 4.69 -3.27 -1.61
CA SER A 65 4.55 -2.62 -2.91
C SER A 65 3.22 -1.88 -3.03
N CYS A 66 2.13 -2.48 -2.52
CA CYS A 66 0.79 -1.89 -2.52
C CYS A 66 0.49 -1.11 -1.23
N HIS A 67 0.82 -1.70 -0.07
CA HIS A 67 0.43 -1.16 1.24
C HIS A 67 1.44 -0.18 1.83
N ALA A 68 2.60 -0.01 1.23
CA ALA A 68 3.74 0.65 1.84
C ALA A 68 4.13 -0.02 3.18
N GLY A 69 4.68 0.70 4.13
CA GLY A 69 5.15 0.11 5.39
C GLY A 69 6.57 -0.42 5.30
N ARG A 70 6.99 -1.08 6.36
CA ARG A 70 8.35 -1.57 6.53
C ARG A 70 8.39 -3.09 6.52
N GLY A 71 8.65 -3.69 5.37
CA GLY A 71 8.69 -5.15 5.19
C GLY A 71 9.72 -5.87 6.06
N ARG A 72 10.72 -5.15 6.60
CA ARG A 72 11.71 -5.67 7.55
C ARG A 72 11.23 -5.66 9.00
N GLY A 73 10.09 -5.05 9.28
CA GLY A 73 9.53 -4.97 10.63
C GLY A 73 9.34 -6.35 11.24
N THR A 74 9.63 -6.47 12.53
CA THR A 74 9.54 -7.72 13.30
C THR A 74 8.43 -7.70 14.34
N ASP A 75 7.77 -6.56 14.49
CA ASP A 75 6.63 -6.36 15.38
C ASP A 75 5.60 -5.41 14.75
N PHE A 76 4.48 -5.22 15.44
CA PHE A 76 3.35 -4.43 14.96
C PHE A 76 3.72 -2.97 14.65
N ILE A 77 4.51 -2.34 15.51
CA ILE A 77 4.90 -0.92 15.38
C ILE A 77 5.98 -0.77 14.32
N SER A 78 7.04 -1.57 14.41
CA SER A 78 8.17 -1.49 13.48
C SER A 78 7.82 -1.85 12.04
N SER A 79 6.70 -2.54 11.80
CA SER A 79 6.17 -2.79 10.46
C SER A 79 5.46 -1.58 9.85
N GLY A 80 5.21 -0.54 10.64
CA GLY A 80 4.67 0.73 10.16
C GLY A 80 3.15 0.80 10.06
N HIS A 81 2.42 -0.05 10.78
CA HIS A 81 0.96 -0.02 10.78
C HIS A 81 0.40 1.35 11.14
N MET A 82 -0.54 1.82 10.33
CA MET A 82 -1.22 3.10 10.54
C MET A 82 -2.70 2.88 10.85
N PRO A 83 -3.22 3.52 11.90
CA PRO A 83 -4.65 3.45 12.21
C PRO A 83 -5.46 4.19 11.14
N ARG A 84 -6.65 3.68 10.87
CA ARG A 84 -7.58 4.31 9.90
C ARG A 84 -8.22 5.59 10.41
N ASP A 85 -8.35 5.71 11.75
CA ASP A 85 -9.01 6.84 12.42
C ASP A 85 -8.51 7.02 13.85
N GLU A 86 -8.92 8.09 14.51
CA GLU A 86 -8.54 8.42 15.89
C GLU A 86 -9.09 7.41 16.92
N LYS A 87 -10.20 6.72 16.64
CA LYS A 87 -10.74 5.67 17.51
C LYS A 87 -9.79 4.48 17.53
N GLN A 88 -9.41 3.98 16.36
CA GLN A 88 -8.47 2.86 16.23
C GLN A 88 -7.09 3.22 16.78
N LYS A 89 -6.65 4.46 16.60
CA LYS A 89 -5.40 4.96 17.18
C LYS A 89 -5.39 4.87 18.71
N LYS A 90 -6.48 5.30 19.37
CA LYS A 90 -6.63 5.19 20.82
C LYS A 90 -6.64 3.72 21.30
N GLU A 91 -7.35 2.86 20.56
CA GLU A 91 -7.37 1.43 20.81
C GLU A 91 -5.98 0.81 20.70
N TRP A 92 -5.25 1.13 19.64
CA TRP A 92 -3.91 0.60 19.41
C TRP A 92 -2.88 1.12 20.41
N LYS A 93 -2.99 2.37 20.83
CA LYS A 93 -2.17 2.88 21.94
C LYS A 93 -2.36 2.06 23.20
N LYS A 94 -3.61 1.73 23.54
CA LYS A 94 -3.92 0.92 24.73
C LYS A 94 -3.48 -0.53 24.58
N LYS A 95 -3.71 -1.14 23.41
CA LYS A 95 -3.51 -2.58 23.21
C LYS A 95 -2.09 -2.96 22.88
N TYR A 96 -1.41 -2.13 22.07
CA TYR A 96 -0.10 -2.43 21.50
C TYR A 96 0.98 -1.45 21.92
N ASN A 97 0.67 -0.47 22.76
CA ASN A 97 1.55 0.67 23.04
C ASN A 97 2.00 1.38 21.74
N TRP A 98 1.06 1.49 20.79
CA TRP A 98 1.35 1.98 19.45
C TRP A 98 1.75 3.45 19.47
N ASP A 99 2.79 3.79 18.72
CA ASP A 99 3.18 5.16 18.40
C ASP A 99 3.62 5.26 16.93
N TYR A 100 3.80 6.46 16.44
CA TYR A 100 4.26 6.68 15.08
C TYR A 100 5.71 6.22 14.90
N LEU A 101 6.01 5.64 13.75
CA LEU A 101 7.38 5.48 13.29
C LEU A 101 8.05 6.85 13.09
N HIS A 102 9.36 6.88 13.21
CA HIS A 102 10.14 8.06 12.85
C HIS A 102 9.90 8.47 11.40
N TYR A 103 10.04 9.75 11.10
CA TYR A 103 9.66 10.35 9.82
C TYR A 103 10.41 9.80 8.59
N TRP A 104 11.60 9.22 8.75
CA TRP A 104 12.36 8.59 7.66
C TRP A 104 11.95 7.13 7.35
N GLU A 105 11.08 6.56 8.14
CA GLU A 105 10.61 5.19 7.91
C GLU A 105 9.29 5.19 7.14
N ASN A 106 9.13 4.23 6.24
CA ASN A 106 7.93 4.08 5.46
C ASN A 106 6.76 3.63 6.35
N LYS A 107 5.73 4.44 6.45
CA LYS A 107 4.48 4.10 7.11
C LYS A 107 3.56 3.38 6.14
N MET A 108 2.75 2.44 6.65
CA MET A 108 1.71 1.83 5.83
C MET A 108 0.66 2.89 5.46
N LEU A 109 0.06 2.73 4.28
CA LEU A 109 -1.15 3.47 3.97
C LEU A 109 -2.28 3.01 4.90
N PRO A 110 -3.06 3.92 5.50
CA PRO A 110 -4.32 3.52 6.13
C PRO A 110 -5.17 2.72 5.14
N VAL A 111 -5.84 1.67 5.62
CA VAL A 111 -6.47 0.66 4.75
C VAL A 111 -7.43 1.26 3.70
N GLN A 112 -8.13 2.34 4.04
CA GLN A 112 -9.03 3.04 3.11
C GLN A 112 -8.30 3.74 1.95
N TYR A 113 -6.98 3.91 2.03
CA TYR A 113 -6.15 4.54 1.00
C TYR A 113 -5.21 3.55 0.31
N SER A 114 -5.36 2.25 0.56
CA SER A 114 -4.46 1.22 -0.02
C SER A 114 -4.43 1.24 -1.55
N GLU A 115 -5.53 1.61 -2.21
CA GLU A 115 -5.57 1.74 -3.67
C GLU A 115 -4.61 2.81 -4.22
N ALA A 116 -4.20 3.79 -3.40
CA ALA A 116 -3.19 4.76 -3.82
C ALA A 116 -1.86 4.11 -4.18
N GLY A 117 -1.54 2.94 -3.60
CA GLY A 117 -0.37 2.15 -3.97
C GLY A 117 -0.36 1.69 -5.43
N CYS A 118 -1.54 1.49 -6.04
CA CYS A 118 -1.65 1.09 -7.43
C CYS A 118 -1.14 2.16 -8.39
N PHE A 119 -1.20 3.43 -8.00
CA PHE A 119 -0.76 4.55 -8.82
C PHE A 119 0.71 4.47 -9.22
N LYS A 120 1.57 3.90 -8.38
CA LYS A 120 3.01 3.75 -8.65
C LYS A 120 3.32 3.06 -9.98
N CYS A 121 2.48 2.11 -10.38
CA CYS A 121 2.67 1.33 -11.60
C CYS A 121 1.59 1.61 -12.66
N HIS A 122 0.40 2.06 -12.23
CA HIS A 122 -0.78 2.24 -13.08
C HIS A 122 -1.13 3.71 -13.32
N GLY A 123 -0.25 4.65 -13.04
CA GLY A 123 -0.50 6.09 -13.15
C GLY A 123 -1.04 6.53 -14.52
N ASP A 124 -0.53 5.92 -15.60
CA ASP A 124 -0.92 6.23 -16.96
C ASP A 124 -2.11 5.40 -17.49
N ASN A 125 -2.45 4.30 -16.80
CA ASN A 125 -3.44 3.32 -17.25
C ASN A 125 -4.73 3.41 -16.42
N MET A 126 -5.47 4.48 -16.59
CA MET A 126 -6.75 4.69 -15.92
C MET A 126 -7.94 4.41 -16.85
N PRO A 127 -9.04 3.83 -16.36
CA PRO A 127 -9.28 3.35 -14.99
C PRO A 127 -8.55 2.03 -14.67
N VAL A 128 -8.13 1.87 -13.41
CA VAL A 128 -7.50 0.62 -12.95
C VAL A 128 -8.58 -0.36 -12.51
N LYS A 129 -8.62 -1.53 -13.17
CA LYS A 129 -9.49 -2.62 -12.73
C LYS A 129 -9.12 -3.02 -11.29
N GLY A 130 -10.12 -3.07 -10.43
CA GLY A 130 -9.88 -3.42 -9.03
C GLY A 130 -9.49 -2.26 -8.11
N ALA A 131 -9.33 -1.04 -8.63
CA ALA A 131 -9.07 0.17 -7.83
C ALA A 131 -10.09 1.28 -8.14
N PRO A 132 -11.37 1.09 -7.77
CA PRO A 132 -12.43 2.04 -8.11
C PRO A 132 -12.27 3.40 -7.44
N VAL A 133 -11.74 3.45 -6.21
CA VAL A 133 -11.54 4.71 -5.49
C VAL A 133 -10.41 5.52 -6.13
N LEU A 134 -9.31 4.88 -6.48
CA LEU A 134 -8.23 5.53 -7.24
C LEU A 134 -8.75 6.02 -8.60
N SER A 135 -9.48 5.18 -9.34
CA SER A 135 -10.02 5.53 -10.64
C SER A 135 -10.98 6.72 -10.57
N LEU A 136 -11.83 6.76 -9.55
CA LEU A 136 -12.70 7.91 -9.28
C LEU A 136 -11.91 9.17 -8.94
N GLY A 137 -10.89 9.03 -8.09
CA GLY A 137 -10.00 10.14 -7.71
C GLY A 137 -9.32 10.76 -8.92
N MET A 138 -8.74 9.94 -9.80
CA MET A 138 -8.09 10.40 -11.03
C MET A 138 -9.07 11.06 -12.00
N SER A 139 -10.25 10.47 -12.20
CA SER A 139 -11.31 11.09 -13.02
C SER A 139 -11.77 12.43 -12.45
N THR A 140 -11.86 12.55 -11.13
CA THR A 140 -12.20 13.80 -10.47
C THR A 140 -11.09 14.84 -10.63
N PHE A 141 -9.84 14.44 -10.45
CA PHE A 141 -8.66 15.30 -10.65
C PHE A 141 -8.62 15.89 -12.05
N GLU A 142 -8.90 15.06 -13.06
CA GLU A 142 -8.95 15.47 -14.46
C GLU A 142 -10.13 16.41 -14.74
N LYS A 143 -11.34 16.01 -14.35
CA LYS A 143 -12.58 16.81 -14.60
C LYS A 143 -12.58 18.15 -13.87
N ALA A 144 -12.00 18.20 -12.68
CA ALA A 144 -11.87 19.44 -11.91
C ALA A 144 -10.70 20.32 -12.37
N GLY A 145 -9.86 19.84 -13.31
CA GLY A 145 -8.73 20.59 -13.83
C GLY A 145 -7.60 20.79 -12.83
N CYS A 146 -7.49 19.94 -11.82
CA CYS A 146 -6.47 20.08 -10.76
C CYS A 146 -5.04 20.05 -11.32
N TYR A 147 -4.83 19.37 -12.45
CA TYR A 147 -3.56 19.33 -13.18
C TYR A 147 -3.10 20.71 -13.72
N SER A 148 -4.00 21.67 -13.81
CA SER A 148 -3.62 23.03 -14.22
C SER A 148 -2.80 23.77 -13.16
N CYS A 149 -2.82 23.28 -11.92
CA CYS A 149 -2.08 23.83 -10.80
C CYS A 149 -1.08 22.84 -10.20
N HIS A 150 -1.40 21.54 -10.18
CA HIS A 150 -0.62 20.50 -9.51
C HIS A 150 0.14 19.63 -10.52
N GLN A 151 1.42 19.45 -10.27
CA GLN A 151 2.28 18.64 -11.13
C GLN A 151 1.98 17.15 -10.99
N MET A 152 1.79 16.51 -12.14
CA MET A 152 1.81 15.05 -12.30
C MET A 152 2.43 14.71 -13.66
N ASP A 153 3.14 13.61 -13.78
CA ASP A 153 3.85 13.23 -15.02
C ASP A 153 2.94 13.19 -16.25
N ARG A 154 1.71 12.69 -16.07
CA ARG A 154 0.71 12.61 -17.14
C ARG A 154 0.35 13.98 -17.75
N TRP A 155 0.57 15.06 -17.03
CA TRP A 155 0.31 16.44 -17.46
C TRP A 155 1.54 17.33 -17.24
N ALA A 156 2.73 16.80 -17.55
CA ALA A 156 3.98 17.48 -17.30
C ALA A 156 4.10 18.87 -17.98
N ASP A 157 3.42 19.07 -19.08
CA ASP A 157 3.44 20.32 -19.85
C ASP A 157 2.40 21.37 -19.36
N ALA A 158 1.59 21.05 -18.35
CA ALA A 158 0.63 21.99 -17.81
C ALA A 158 1.31 23.08 -16.97
N PRO A 159 0.81 24.33 -16.96
CA PRO A 159 1.33 25.38 -16.07
C PRO A 159 1.03 24.98 -14.61
N MET A 160 2.06 25.07 -13.76
CA MET A 160 2.02 24.49 -12.42
C MET A 160 2.39 25.47 -11.33
N PRO A 161 1.48 26.37 -10.95
CA PRO A 161 1.71 27.27 -9.81
C PRO A 161 1.56 26.58 -8.43
N GLY A 162 0.99 25.36 -8.40
CA GLY A 162 0.80 24.58 -7.18
C GLY A 162 1.96 23.63 -6.84
N PRO A 163 2.01 23.08 -5.62
CA PRO A 163 3.01 22.10 -5.25
C PRO A 163 2.86 20.77 -6.02
N SER A 164 3.97 20.06 -6.19
CA SER A 164 3.94 18.69 -6.69
C SER A 164 3.13 17.78 -5.76
N LEU A 165 2.46 16.79 -6.34
CA LEU A 165 1.68 15.77 -5.62
C LEU A 165 2.41 14.40 -5.59
N TYR A 166 3.74 14.40 -5.77
CA TYR A 166 4.59 13.22 -5.63
C TYR A 166 5.11 13.06 -4.22
#